data_270100067ce92e7d8e9ffc1da1ac8813
#
_entry.id   270100067ce92e7d8e9ffc1da1ac8813
#
_cell.length_a   1.000
_cell.length_b   1.000
_cell.length_c   1.000
_cell.angle_alpha   90.00
_cell.angle_beta   90.00
_cell.angle_gamma   90.00
#
_symmetry.space_group_name_H-M   'P 1'
#
loop_
_entity.id
_entity.type
_entity.pdbx_description
1 polymer ?
#
loop_
_entity_poly.entity_id
_entity_poly.type
_entity_poly.pdbx_seq_one_letter_code
_entity_poly.pdbx_strand_id
1 'polypeptide(L)'
;MNTVTELLRADSRVSGYKFNIHKKESFELFFVKGRLETVRSTDTCDREVTVYVDHDGFRGDAQFFIYPSTTAEQLRALIDEAVGKALLIDNQAYELPEKQTGSYTVESNFADYAPGELAGLIAEAVFSANDIPNASLNSVEIFLNRHTETVVNSRGLDKTQVRYDAMVEAIPTYNGEKQSVELYQQYNFSTMDPEAIRAEIADKLAAVKARYEAVTPEQPLDCPVVLNRQELAELFGSIAQDLNYASVYAHANLFRKGQPIQKAPTGDPIGITMTGQIPGSVRSARFDSDGLSLGSIRLVEDGQAVNYYGSNRYGQYLGETPTGSLPCLAADPGTAGTPQGTYLEVISMSGLQVDLYNDYIGGEIRLAYYHQGGQVLPVTGISISGCLSQVLNTIRLSSDTAVYRGYQGPAQAILSQMKIF
;
A
#
# COMPACT_ATOMS: atom_id res chain seq x y z
N MET A 1 -7.89 18.97 -23.91
CA MET A 1 -6.64 18.31 -24.32
C MET A 1 -6.08 18.83 -25.64
N ASN A 2 -6.85 18.94 -26.73
CA ASN A 2 -6.30 19.34 -28.04
C ASN A 2 -5.50 20.66 -27.98
N THR A 3 -6.07 21.73 -27.41
CA THR A 3 -5.41 23.05 -27.32
C THR A 3 -4.06 23.00 -26.56
N VAL A 4 -3.97 22.26 -25.44
CA VAL A 4 -2.71 22.14 -24.68
C VAL A 4 -1.67 21.38 -25.50
N THR A 5 -2.07 20.26 -26.09
CA THR A 5 -1.21 19.45 -26.96
C THR A 5 -0.67 20.25 -28.14
N GLU A 6 -1.51 21.08 -28.76
CA GLU A 6 -1.12 21.97 -29.88
C GLU A 6 -0.10 23.02 -29.42
N LEU A 7 -0.32 23.65 -28.24
CA LEU A 7 0.61 24.63 -27.67
C LEU A 7 1.96 23.98 -27.31
N LEU A 8 1.96 22.81 -26.67
CA LEU A 8 3.19 22.09 -26.33
C LEU A 8 3.97 21.66 -27.58
N ARG A 9 3.29 21.20 -28.62
CA ARG A 9 3.94 20.82 -29.88
C ARG A 9 4.49 22.03 -30.69
N ALA A 10 3.86 23.19 -30.53
CA ALA A 10 4.29 24.42 -31.23
C ALA A 10 5.47 25.11 -30.53
N ASP A 11 5.74 24.80 -29.25
CA ASP A 11 6.84 25.38 -28.49
C ASP A 11 8.13 24.60 -28.74
N SER A 12 9.07 25.22 -29.47
CA SER A 12 10.35 24.59 -29.82
C SER A 12 11.28 24.28 -28.64
N ARG A 13 11.00 24.82 -27.44
CA ARG A 13 11.74 24.55 -26.21
C ARG A 13 11.33 23.23 -25.57
N VAL A 14 10.13 22.74 -25.90
CA VAL A 14 9.56 21.51 -25.34
C VAL A 14 10.05 20.31 -26.14
N SER A 15 10.90 19.48 -25.55
CA SER A 15 11.40 18.24 -26.16
C SER A 15 10.43 17.06 -25.99
N GLY A 16 9.54 17.13 -25.01
CA GLY A 16 8.53 16.12 -24.76
C GLY A 16 7.50 16.55 -23.73
N TYR A 17 6.42 15.80 -23.63
CA TYR A 17 5.37 16.02 -22.62
C TYR A 17 4.70 14.71 -22.22
N LYS A 18 4.09 14.72 -21.03
CA LYS A 18 3.24 13.64 -20.52
C LYS A 18 2.00 14.25 -19.85
N PHE A 19 0.85 13.62 -20.05
CA PHE A 19 -0.38 13.88 -19.31
C PHE A 19 -0.69 12.70 -18.40
N ASN A 20 -0.92 12.97 -17.13
CA ASN A 20 -1.56 12.07 -16.20
C ASN A 20 -2.95 12.64 -15.88
N ILE A 21 -3.98 11.91 -16.25
CA ILE A 21 -5.37 12.30 -16.02
C ILE A 21 -5.97 11.28 -15.06
N HIS A 22 -6.42 11.77 -13.91
CA HIS A 22 -7.05 10.93 -12.89
C HIS A 22 -8.47 11.45 -12.63
N LYS A 23 -9.47 10.71 -13.11
CA LYS A 23 -10.86 10.90 -12.76
C LYS A 23 -11.21 9.97 -11.60
N LYS A 24 -11.78 10.52 -10.54
CA LYS A 24 -12.29 9.77 -9.39
C LYS A 24 -13.78 10.09 -9.21
N GLU A 25 -14.59 9.05 -9.28
CA GLU A 25 -16.00 9.08 -8.93
C GLU A 25 -16.15 8.37 -7.59
N SER A 26 -16.72 9.03 -6.57
CA SER A 26 -16.95 8.42 -5.26
C SER A 26 -18.42 8.47 -4.85
N PHE A 27 -18.82 7.45 -4.08
CA PHE A 27 -20.08 7.41 -3.36
C PHE A 27 -19.79 7.08 -1.90
N GLU A 28 -20.30 7.89 -0.99
CA GLU A 28 -19.84 7.91 0.40
C GLU A 28 -21.03 7.92 1.34
N LEU A 29 -20.97 7.08 2.39
CA LEU A 29 -21.95 7.00 3.46
C LEU A 29 -21.28 7.31 4.80
N PHE A 30 -21.90 8.16 5.59
CA PHE A 30 -21.41 8.55 6.91
C PHE A 30 -22.47 8.18 7.97
N PHE A 31 -22.07 7.33 8.90
CA PHE A 31 -22.94 6.85 9.98
C PHE A 31 -22.40 7.30 11.35
N VAL A 32 -23.31 7.70 12.22
CA VAL A 32 -23.05 7.98 13.64
C VAL A 32 -23.97 7.12 14.48
N LYS A 33 -23.41 6.29 15.35
CA LYS A 33 -24.16 5.36 16.21
C LYS A 33 -25.20 4.53 15.45
N GLY A 34 -24.78 3.99 14.29
CA GLY A 34 -25.60 3.16 13.42
C GLY A 34 -26.68 3.90 12.62
N ARG A 35 -26.74 5.23 12.68
CA ARG A 35 -27.68 6.04 11.89
C ARG A 35 -26.97 6.72 10.75
N LEU A 36 -27.54 6.63 9.56
CA LEU A 36 -27.04 7.36 8.39
C LEU A 36 -27.29 8.86 8.58
N GLU A 37 -26.21 9.64 8.65
CA GLU A 37 -26.25 11.11 8.80
C GLU A 37 -26.09 11.82 7.45
N THR A 38 -25.21 11.31 6.59
CA THR A 38 -24.87 11.98 5.33
C THR A 38 -24.60 10.98 4.23
N VAL A 39 -25.04 11.33 3.02
CA VAL A 39 -24.65 10.69 1.76
C VAL A 39 -23.97 11.74 0.91
N ARG A 40 -22.79 11.43 0.37
CA ARG A 40 -22.05 12.32 -0.52
C ARG A 40 -21.63 11.59 -1.79
N SER A 41 -21.68 12.28 -2.91
CA SER A 41 -21.08 11.82 -4.16
C SER A 41 -20.13 12.89 -4.67
N THR A 42 -18.98 12.48 -5.18
CA THR A 42 -18.02 13.39 -5.78
C THR A 42 -17.60 12.87 -7.16
N ASP A 43 -17.31 13.81 -8.07
CA ASP A 43 -16.71 13.54 -9.38
C ASP A 43 -15.60 14.57 -9.57
N THR A 44 -14.35 14.12 -9.47
CA THR A 44 -13.16 14.95 -9.61
C THR A 44 -12.35 14.51 -10.81
N CYS A 45 -11.62 15.42 -11.42
CA CYS A 45 -10.75 15.11 -12.54
C CYS A 45 -9.49 15.98 -12.49
N ASP A 46 -8.40 15.39 -12.03
CA ASP A 46 -7.09 16.02 -12.02
C ASP A 46 -6.39 15.77 -13.37
N ARG A 47 -5.84 16.83 -13.95
CA ARG A 47 -5.08 16.77 -15.19
C ARG A 47 -3.72 17.37 -14.95
N GLU A 48 -2.74 16.53 -14.74
CA GLU A 48 -1.35 16.92 -14.58
C GLU A 48 -0.64 16.85 -15.93
N VAL A 49 0.15 17.86 -16.22
CA VAL A 49 1.02 17.94 -17.40
C VAL A 49 2.46 18.00 -16.93
N THR A 50 3.29 17.08 -17.40
CA THR A 50 4.75 17.15 -17.28
C THR A 50 5.32 17.64 -18.59
N VAL A 51 6.13 18.68 -18.55
CA VAL A 51 6.91 19.21 -19.68
C VAL A 51 8.36 18.78 -19.51
N TYR A 52 8.96 18.30 -20.60
CA TYR A 52 10.37 17.94 -20.67
C TYR A 52 11.11 18.93 -21.58
N VAL A 53 12.28 19.35 -21.13
CA VAL A 53 13.16 20.27 -21.87
C VAL A 53 14.57 19.69 -21.89
N ASP A 54 15.08 19.44 -23.10
CA ASP A 54 16.46 18.98 -23.28
C ASP A 54 17.37 20.20 -23.42
N HIS A 55 18.41 20.28 -22.61
CA HIS A 55 19.39 21.37 -22.60
C HIS A 55 20.77 20.87 -22.14
N ASP A 56 21.83 21.32 -22.75
CA ASP A 56 23.23 21.05 -22.37
C ASP A 56 23.56 19.57 -22.11
N GLY A 57 22.85 18.65 -22.75
CA GLY A 57 22.99 17.20 -22.58
C GLY A 57 22.17 16.60 -21.41
N PHE A 58 21.40 17.43 -20.72
CA PHE A 58 20.48 17.05 -19.65
C PHE A 58 19.01 17.10 -20.13
N ARG A 59 18.13 16.50 -19.34
CA ARG A 59 16.68 16.60 -19.51
C ARG A 59 16.03 17.12 -18.23
N GLY A 60 15.60 18.37 -18.25
CA GLY A 60 14.79 18.91 -17.16
C GLY A 60 13.33 18.56 -17.33
N ASP A 61 12.61 18.53 -16.21
CA ASP A 61 11.16 18.33 -16.18
C ASP A 61 10.49 19.25 -15.17
N ALA A 62 9.26 19.68 -15.49
CA ALA A 62 8.41 20.43 -14.58
C ALA A 62 6.93 20.10 -14.82
N GLN A 63 6.13 20.25 -13.77
CA GLN A 63 4.73 19.85 -13.76
C GLN A 63 3.81 21.02 -13.46
N PHE A 64 2.61 20.98 -14.04
CA PHE A 64 1.51 21.87 -13.69
C PHE A 64 0.15 21.19 -13.88
N PHE A 65 -0.87 21.72 -13.22
CA PHE A 65 -2.24 21.22 -13.34
C PHE A 65 -3.07 22.10 -14.26
N ILE A 66 -4.01 21.47 -14.98
CA ILE A 66 -4.97 22.14 -15.85
C ILE A 66 -6.37 21.90 -15.30
N TYR A 67 -7.13 22.97 -15.21
CA TYR A 67 -8.53 22.96 -14.80
C TYR A 67 -9.47 23.28 -15.98
N PRO A 68 -10.76 22.89 -15.92
CA PRO A 68 -11.72 23.22 -16.97
C PRO A 68 -11.86 24.73 -17.26
N SER A 69 -11.59 25.57 -16.26
CA SER A 69 -11.62 27.04 -16.34
C SER A 69 -10.33 27.66 -16.88
N THR A 70 -9.26 26.87 -17.09
CA THR A 70 -7.96 27.41 -17.54
C THR A 70 -8.06 27.95 -18.96
N THR A 71 -7.82 29.22 -19.14
CA THR A 71 -7.86 29.89 -20.46
C THR A 71 -6.62 29.60 -21.30
N ALA A 72 -6.69 29.86 -22.60
CA ALA A 72 -5.54 29.69 -23.49
C ALA A 72 -4.34 30.58 -23.11
N GLU A 73 -4.60 31.78 -22.58
CA GLU A 73 -3.56 32.69 -22.10
C GLU A 73 -2.87 32.11 -20.82
N GLN A 74 -3.66 31.65 -19.88
CA GLN A 74 -3.16 30.97 -18.68
C GLN A 74 -2.36 29.71 -19.03
N LEU A 75 -2.80 28.92 -20.01
CA LEU A 75 -2.06 27.73 -20.48
C LEU A 75 -0.68 28.12 -21.05
N ARG A 76 -0.56 29.20 -21.82
CA ARG A 76 0.73 29.69 -22.31
C ARG A 76 1.63 30.08 -21.13
N ALA A 77 1.10 30.82 -20.17
CA ALA A 77 1.86 31.23 -18.99
C ALA A 77 2.35 30.02 -18.16
N LEU A 78 1.51 29.00 -17.98
CA LEU A 78 1.87 27.75 -17.28
C LEU A 78 2.95 26.97 -18.03
N ILE A 79 2.88 26.91 -19.37
CA ILE A 79 3.91 26.27 -20.21
C ILE A 79 5.23 27.05 -20.11
N ASP A 80 5.20 28.38 -20.23
CA ASP A 80 6.39 29.23 -20.09
C ASP A 80 7.05 29.07 -18.72
N GLU A 81 6.26 29.02 -17.65
CA GLU A 81 6.76 28.79 -16.30
C GLU A 81 7.38 27.41 -16.16
N ALA A 82 6.70 26.37 -16.67
CA ALA A 82 7.20 24.99 -16.61
C ALA A 82 8.50 24.81 -17.40
N VAL A 83 8.59 25.41 -18.61
CA VAL A 83 9.83 25.43 -19.41
C VAL A 83 10.95 26.12 -18.62
N GLY A 84 10.67 27.29 -18.02
CA GLY A 84 11.66 28.00 -17.20
C GLY A 84 12.16 27.20 -16.00
N LYS A 85 11.26 26.45 -15.33
CA LYS A 85 11.63 25.56 -14.23
C LYS A 85 12.45 24.35 -14.71
N ALA A 86 12.03 23.72 -15.82
CA ALA A 86 12.70 22.57 -16.38
C ALA A 86 14.16 22.89 -16.80
N LEU A 87 14.41 24.09 -17.32
CA LEU A 87 15.76 24.57 -17.66
C LEU A 87 16.72 24.69 -16.44
N LEU A 88 16.21 24.64 -15.22
CA LEU A 88 17.01 24.69 -13.98
C LEU A 88 17.31 23.28 -13.43
N ILE A 89 16.87 22.23 -14.10
CA ILE A 89 16.95 20.85 -13.63
C ILE A 89 17.85 20.02 -14.54
N ASP A 90 18.99 19.60 -14.05
CA ASP A 90 20.01 18.82 -14.76
C ASP A 90 19.86 17.32 -14.47
N ASN A 91 18.80 16.70 -14.99
CA ASN A 91 18.68 15.25 -14.92
C ASN A 91 19.41 14.57 -16.07
N GLN A 92 19.97 13.39 -15.84
CA GLN A 92 20.44 12.52 -16.91
C GLN A 92 19.30 12.29 -17.92
N ALA A 93 19.60 12.34 -19.20
CA ALA A 93 18.60 12.10 -20.23
C ALA A 93 18.05 10.66 -20.20
N TYR A 94 16.78 10.50 -20.47
CA TYR A 94 16.09 9.20 -20.59
C TYR A 94 14.95 9.31 -21.60
N GLU A 95 14.54 8.17 -22.14
CA GLU A 95 13.47 8.12 -23.13
C GLU A 95 12.10 7.89 -22.48
N LEU A 96 11.09 8.64 -22.93
CA LEU A 96 9.71 8.34 -22.55
C LEU A 96 9.27 7.01 -23.19
N PRO A 97 8.33 6.28 -22.55
CA PRO A 97 7.79 5.04 -23.12
C PRO A 97 7.23 5.27 -24.53
N GLU A 98 7.51 4.29 -25.40
CA GLU A 98 7.11 4.35 -26.80
C GLU A 98 5.60 4.17 -27.01
N LYS A 99 5.16 4.39 -28.24
CA LYS A 99 3.77 4.27 -28.67
C LYS A 99 3.17 2.93 -28.24
N GLN A 100 2.21 2.99 -27.37
CA GLN A 100 1.32 1.91 -27.00
C GLN A 100 -0.07 2.48 -26.73
N THR A 101 -1.11 1.78 -27.16
CA THR A 101 -2.49 2.19 -26.91
C THR A 101 -3.25 1.07 -26.24
N GLY A 102 -4.17 1.38 -25.34
CA GLY A 102 -4.99 0.37 -24.72
C GLY A 102 -5.93 0.91 -23.66
N SER A 103 -7.03 0.19 -23.47
CA SER A 103 -7.98 0.42 -22.40
C SER A 103 -8.10 -0.86 -21.58
N TYR A 104 -7.99 -0.74 -20.26
CA TYR A 104 -7.90 -1.86 -19.34
C TYR A 104 -8.87 -1.69 -18.19
N THR A 105 -9.34 -2.80 -17.64
CA THR A 105 -10.05 -2.82 -16.37
C THR A 105 -9.28 -3.74 -15.42
N VAL A 106 -9.05 -3.27 -14.19
CA VAL A 106 -8.56 -4.12 -13.10
C VAL A 106 -9.74 -4.92 -12.57
N GLU A 107 -9.52 -6.21 -12.34
CA GLU A 107 -10.56 -7.13 -11.91
C GLU A 107 -11.21 -6.68 -10.59
N SER A 108 -12.54 -6.58 -10.61
CA SER A 108 -13.37 -6.23 -9.46
C SER A 108 -14.83 -6.53 -9.81
N ASN A 109 -15.59 -7.09 -8.88
CA ASN A 109 -17.03 -7.28 -9.05
C ASN A 109 -17.87 -6.04 -8.71
N PHE A 110 -17.23 -4.94 -8.32
CA PHE A 110 -17.93 -3.68 -8.02
C PHE A 110 -18.66 -3.10 -9.24
N ALA A 111 -18.16 -3.38 -10.44
CA ALA A 111 -18.81 -2.95 -11.68
C ALA A 111 -20.18 -3.59 -11.90
N ASP A 112 -20.52 -4.67 -11.21
CA ASP A 112 -21.79 -5.39 -11.33
C ASP A 112 -22.91 -4.72 -10.55
N TYR A 113 -22.61 -3.71 -9.71
CA TYR A 113 -23.54 -3.04 -8.83
C TYR A 113 -23.68 -1.55 -9.15
N ALA A 114 -24.87 -1.01 -8.90
CA ALA A 114 -25.03 0.46 -8.79
C ALA A 114 -24.33 0.95 -7.49
N PRO A 115 -23.66 2.13 -7.50
CA PRO A 115 -22.92 2.60 -6.33
C PRO A 115 -23.72 2.65 -5.02
N GLY A 116 -24.96 3.12 -5.07
CA GLY A 116 -25.82 3.17 -3.87
C GLY A 116 -26.27 1.80 -3.37
N GLU A 117 -26.47 0.83 -4.27
CA GLU A 117 -26.75 -0.56 -3.93
C GLU A 117 -25.55 -1.21 -3.24
N LEU A 118 -24.37 -1.10 -3.85
CA LEU A 118 -23.11 -1.63 -3.30
C LEU A 118 -22.81 -1.04 -1.91
N ALA A 119 -22.97 0.29 -1.75
CA ALA A 119 -22.79 0.95 -0.46
C ALA A 119 -23.77 0.44 0.61
N GLY A 120 -25.01 0.17 0.23
CA GLY A 120 -26.02 -0.42 1.12
C GLY A 120 -25.65 -1.84 1.57
N LEU A 121 -25.21 -2.69 0.65
CA LEU A 121 -24.76 -4.06 0.94
C LEU A 121 -23.53 -4.07 1.85
N ILE A 122 -22.58 -3.17 1.64
CA ILE A 122 -21.41 -3.02 2.52
C ILE A 122 -21.84 -2.57 3.92
N ALA A 123 -22.74 -1.58 4.02
CA ALA A 123 -23.25 -1.12 5.30
C ALA A 123 -23.98 -2.24 6.07
N GLU A 124 -24.81 -3.05 5.39
CA GLU A 124 -25.47 -4.21 5.97
C GLU A 124 -24.44 -5.22 6.52
N ALA A 125 -23.41 -5.56 5.74
CA ALA A 125 -22.34 -6.46 6.19
C ALA A 125 -21.61 -5.91 7.42
N VAL A 126 -21.25 -4.61 7.43
CA VAL A 126 -20.58 -3.93 8.54
C VAL A 126 -21.42 -3.97 9.82
N PHE A 127 -22.70 -3.58 9.74
CA PHE A 127 -23.54 -3.49 10.94
C PHE A 127 -24.05 -4.85 11.42
N SER A 128 -24.08 -5.87 10.56
CA SER A 128 -24.42 -7.24 10.96
C SER A 128 -23.33 -7.94 11.80
N ALA A 129 -22.13 -7.36 11.89
CA ALA A 129 -21.02 -7.91 12.65
C ALA A 129 -21.08 -7.63 14.17
N ASN A 130 -22.03 -6.82 14.65
CA ASN A 130 -22.06 -6.33 16.04
C ASN A 130 -22.82 -7.28 16.97
N ASP A 131 -22.16 -8.36 17.40
CA ASP A 131 -22.73 -9.37 18.30
C ASP A 131 -22.13 -9.31 19.73
N ILE A 132 -21.23 -8.36 20.03
CA ILE A 132 -20.55 -8.27 21.33
C ILE A 132 -21.31 -7.32 22.26
N PRO A 133 -21.79 -7.77 23.44
CA PRO A 133 -22.43 -6.91 24.43
C PRO A 133 -21.51 -5.73 24.82
N ASN A 134 -22.08 -4.54 24.94
CA ASN A 134 -21.40 -3.27 25.24
C ASN A 134 -20.38 -2.79 24.19
N ALA A 135 -20.18 -3.53 23.11
CA ALA A 135 -19.44 -3.05 21.94
C ALA A 135 -20.40 -2.39 20.93
N SER A 136 -19.91 -1.40 20.21
CA SER A 136 -20.66 -0.70 19.17
C SER A 136 -19.73 -0.07 18.15
N LEU A 137 -20.27 0.31 17.00
CA LEU A 137 -19.59 1.15 16.03
C LEU A 137 -20.04 2.60 16.23
N ASN A 138 -19.20 3.42 16.84
CA ASN A 138 -19.54 4.82 17.16
C ASN A 138 -19.64 5.67 15.90
N SER A 139 -18.68 5.51 14.97
CA SER A 139 -18.71 6.09 13.63
C SER A 139 -18.35 5.03 12.60
N VAL A 140 -18.98 5.11 11.44
CA VAL A 140 -18.62 4.32 10.25
C VAL A 140 -18.69 5.21 9.05
N GLU A 141 -17.62 5.24 8.27
CA GLU A 141 -17.56 5.90 6.99
C GLU A 141 -17.25 4.87 5.90
N ILE A 142 -18.05 4.88 4.84
CA ILE A 142 -17.89 3.96 3.71
C ILE A 142 -17.62 4.79 2.47
N PHE A 143 -16.51 4.53 1.82
CA PHE A 143 -16.10 5.18 0.59
C PHE A 143 -16.04 4.15 -0.52
N LEU A 144 -16.78 4.37 -1.59
CA LEU A 144 -16.70 3.61 -2.83
C LEU A 144 -16.08 4.48 -3.89
N ASN A 145 -15.04 4.00 -4.54
CA ASN A 145 -14.32 4.76 -5.54
C ASN A 145 -14.24 3.99 -6.85
N ARG A 146 -14.49 4.71 -7.95
CA ARG A 146 -14.14 4.32 -9.30
C ARG A 146 -13.09 5.28 -9.82
N HIS A 147 -11.93 4.76 -10.16
CA HIS A 147 -10.82 5.53 -10.72
C HIS A 147 -10.72 5.26 -12.22
N THR A 148 -10.62 6.31 -13.00
CA THR A 148 -10.24 6.24 -14.41
C THR A 148 -8.93 7.01 -14.58
N GLU A 149 -7.86 6.29 -14.89
CA GLU A 149 -6.52 6.83 -15.01
C GLU A 149 -6.08 6.74 -16.46
N THR A 150 -5.66 7.87 -17.05
CA THR A 150 -5.18 7.92 -18.43
C THR A 150 -3.80 8.54 -18.48
N VAL A 151 -2.89 7.88 -19.18
CA VAL A 151 -1.54 8.39 -19.45
C VAL A 151 -1.35 8.55 -20.93
N VAL A 152 -0.97 9.77 -21.36
CA VAL A 152 -0.65 10.12 -22.73
C VAL A 152 0.71 10.79 -22.77
N ASN A 153 1.57 10.46 -23.72
CA ASN A 153 2.85 11.14 -23.89
C ASN A 153 3.12 11.60 -25.33
N SER A 154 4.16 12.42 -25.51
CA SER A 154 4.55 12.97 -26.81
C SER A 154 5.05 11.91 -27.80
N ARG A 155 5.38 10.69 -27.38
CA ARG A 155 5.82 9.56 -28.22
C ARG A 155 4.66 8.68 -28.70
N GLY A 156 3.41 9.08 -28.43
CA GLY A 156 2.20 8.40 -28.91
C GLY A 156 1.70 7.28 -28.00
N LEU A 157 2.18 7.20 -26.75
CA LEU A 157 1.55 6.38 -25.74
C LEU A 157 0.19 7.00 -25.37
N ASP A 158 -0.85 6.15 -25.30
CA ASP A 158 -2.22 6.52 -24.90
C ASP A 158 -2.88 5.30 -24.24
N LYS A 159 -2.89 5.27 -22.92
CA LYS A 159 -3.43 4.17 -22.13
C LYS A 159 -4.43 4.67 -21.10
N THR A 160 -5.52 3.93 -20.95
CA THR A 160 -6.52 4.18 -19.90
C THR A 160 -6.75 2.90 -19.10
N GLN A 161 -6.87 3.04 -17.79
CA GLN A 161 -7.31 1.94 -16.91
C GLN A 161 -8.45 2.40 -16.00
N VAL A 162 -9.34 1.45 -15.70
CA VAL A 162 -10.39 1.60 -14.70
C VAL A 162 -10.10 0.63 -13.57
N ARG A 163 -10.16 1.12 -12.34
CA ARG A 163 -10.07 0.31 -11.12
C ARG A 163 -11.07 0.78 -10.08
N TYR A 164 -11.37 -0.11 -9.15
CA TYR A 164 -12.33 0.12 -8.09
C TYR A 164 -11.69 -0.18 -6.74
N ASP A 165 -12.07 0.57 -5.73
CA ASP A 165 -11.78 0.27 -4.34
C ASP A 165 -12.90 0.73 -3.43
N ALA A 166 -12.97 0.10 -2.26
CA ALA A 166 -13.76 0.55 -1.15
C ALA A 166 -12.87 0.69 0.09
N MET A 167 -13.24 1.62 0.94
CA MET A 167 -12.70 1.78 2.27
C MET A 167 -13.86 1.86 3.26
N VAL A 168 -13.79 1.05 4.29
CA VAL A 168 -14.59 1.19 5.50
C VAL A 168 -13.68 1.72 6.60
N GLU A 169 -13.97 2.93 7.08
CA GLU A 169 -13.37 3.50 8.26
C GLU A 169 -14.36 3.35 9.41
N ALA A 170 -13.94 2.74 10.49
CA ALA A 170 -14.82 2.46 11.62
C ALA A 170 -14.13 2.79 12.95
N ILE A 171 -14.96 3.20 13.92
CA ILE A 171 -14.52 3.40 15.30
C ILE A 171 -15.28 2.40 16.20
N PRO A 172 -14.76 1.15 16.30
CA PRO A 172 -15.23 0.21 17.31
C PRO A 172 -15.03 0.80 18.70
N THR A 173 -16.08 0.78 19.51
CA THR A 173 -16.12 1.33 20.85
C THR A 173 -16.63 0.27 21.82
N TYR A 174 -15.95 0.08 22.96
CA TYR A 174 -16.44 -0.74 24.06
C TYR A 174 -16.75 0.13 25.26
N ASN A 175 -18.00 0.08 25.73
CA ASN A 175 -18.50 0.86 26.88
C ASN A 175 -18.45 0.00 28.14
N GLY A 176 -17.30 0.00 28.81
CA GLY A 176 -17.12 -0.70 30.07
C GLY A 176 -17.60 0.10 31.27
N GLU A 177 -17.65 -0.53 32.46
CA GLU A 177 -18.12 0.11 33.69
C GLU A 177 -17.26 1.30 34.13
N LYS A 178 -15.94 1.24 33.90
CA LYS A 178 -14.97 2.26 34.35
C LYS A 178 -14.73 3.36 33.31
N GLN A 179 -14.69 2.97 32.03
CA GLN A 179 -14.36 3.86 30.92
C GLN A 179 -14.83 3.27 29.60
N SER A 180 -14.95 4.11 28.58
CA SER A 180 -15.08 3.68 27.19
C SER A 180 -13.72 3.62 26.54
N VAL A 181 -13.50 2.63 25.67
CA VAL A 181 -12.29 2.47 24.86
C VAL A 181 -12.70 2.47 23.39
N GLU A 182 -11.93 3.15 22.57
CA GLU A 182 -12.14 3.22 21.13
C GLU A 182 -10.87 2.77 20.39
N LEU A 183 -11.06 2.17 19.22
CA LEU A 183 -10.01 1.87 18.26
C LEU A 183 -10.38 2.51 16.92
N TYR A 184 -9.38 3.08 16.24
CA TYR A 184 -9.53 3.48 14.84
C TYR A 184 -9.16 2.30 13.96
N GLN A 185 -10.04 1.98 13.00
CA GLN A 185 -9.83 0.87 12.08
C GLN A 185 -10.17 1.30 10.65
N GLN A 186 -9.33 0.84 9.72
CA GLN A 186 -9.53 1.05 8.29
C GLN A 186 -9.42 -0.29 7.57
N TYR A 187 -10.44 -0.64 6.82
CA TYR A 187 -10.48 -1.83 5.97
C TYR A 187 -10.64 -1.44 4.51
N ASN A 188 -9.70 -1.89 3.66
CA ASN A 188 -9.68 -1.56 2.24
C ASN A 188 -9.84 -2.85 1.43
N PHE A 189 -10.71 -2.84 0.43
CA PHE A 189 -10.99 -3.98 -0.44
C PHE A 189 -11.45 -3.53 -1.82
N SER A 190 -11.33 -4.41 -2.81
CA SER A 190 -11.76 -4.16 -4.20
C SER A 190 -12.74 -5.20 -4.72
N THR A 191 -13.24 -6.07 -3.83
CA THR A 191 -14.21 -7.12 -4.16
C THR A 191 -15.28 -7.15 -3.09
N MET A 192 -16.55 -7.14 -3.48
CA MET A 192 -17.67 -7.29 -2.57
C MET A 192 -17.75 -8.75 -2.12
N ASP A 193 -17.44 -8.98 -0.86
CA ASP A 193 -17.55 -10.22 -0.14
C ASP A 193 -18.14 -9.90 1.26
N PRO A 194 -19.45 -10.09 1.46
CA PRO A 194 -20.11 -9.73 2.72
C PRO A 194 -19.57 -10.48 3.93
N GLU A 195 -19.19 -11.76 3.76
CA GLU A 195 -18.66 -12.57 4.86
C GLU A 195 -17.28 -12.10 5.29
N ALA A 196 -16.41 -11.76 4.33
CA ALA A 196 -15.09 -11.19 4.64
C ALA A 196 -15.20 -9.83 5.34
N ILE A 197 -16.11 -8.95 4.89
CA ILE A 197 -16.36 -7.65 5.54
C ILE A 197 -16.85 -7.86 6.96
N ARG A 198 -17.83 -8.74 7.15
CA ARG A 198 -18.40 -9.06 8.47
C ARG A 198 -17.34 -9.61 9.41
N ALA A 199 -16.53 -10.55 8.97
CA ALA A 199 -15.44 -11.14 9.77
C ALA A 199 -14.42 -10.07 10.19
N GLU A 200 -13.97 -9.23 9.29
CA GLU A 200 -13.01 -8.14 9.60
C GLU A 200 -13.56 -7.18 10.66
N ILE A 201 -14.84 -6.79 10.57
CA ILE A 201 -15.45 -5.89 11.56
C ILE A 201 -15.69 -6.61 12.91
N ALA A 202 -16.08 -7.89 12.89
CA ALA A 202 -16.22 -8.69 14.12
C ALA A 202 -14.89 -8.80 14.88
N ASP A 203 -13.78 -9.03 14.16
CA ASP A 203 -12.43 -9.05 14.75
C ASP A 203 -12.08 -7.71 15.41
N LYS A 204 -12.48 -6.58 14.81
CA LYS A 204 -12.22 -5.25 15.39
C LYS A 204 -13.08 -4.95 16.62
N LEU A 205 -14.33 -5.44 16.63
CA LEU A 205 -15.19 -5.37 17.82
C LEU A 205 -14.66 -6.27 18.96
N ALA A 206 -14.12 -7.44 18.64
CA ALA A 206 -13.45 -8.28 19.62
C ALA A 206 -12.15 -7.61 20.14
N ALA A 207 -11.37 -7.00 19.26
CA ALA A 207 -10.15 -6.29 19.63
C ALA A 207 -10.41 -5.10 20.55
N VAL A 208 -11.47 -4.30 20.35
CA VAL A 208 -11.77 -3.19 21.26
C VAL A 208 -12.21 -3.65 22.64
N LYS A 209 -12.94 -4.77 22.73
CA LYS A 209 -13.25 -5.41 24.01
C LYS A 209 -11.97 -5.90 24.70
N ALA A 210 -11.13 -6.64 23.98
CA ALA A 210 -9.85 -7.09 24.48
C ALA A 210 -8.94 -5.92 24.95
N ARG A 211 -8.97 -4.80 24.21
CA ARG A 211 -8.22 -3.58 24.60
C ARG A 211 -8.72 -2.98 25.92
N TYR A 212 -10.02 -3.05 26.21
CA TYR A 212 -10.60 -2.65 27.51
C TYR A 212 -10.16 -3.59 28.62
N GLU A 213 -10.08 -4.90 28.36
CA GLU A 213 -9.70 -5.94 29.34
C GLU A 213 -8.18 -6.08 29.48
N ALA A 214 -7.39 -5.45 28.60
CA ALA A 214 -5.95 -5.61 28.54
C ALA A 214 -5.25 -5.09 29.79
N VAL A 215 -4.24 -5.86 30.24
CA VAL A 215 -3.37 -5.52 31.37
C VAL A 215 -1.96 -5.23 30.87
N THR A 216 -1.21 -4.42 31.64
CA THR A 216 0.23 -4.25 31.40
C THR A 216 0.95 -5.31 32.23
N PRO A 217 1.79 -6.17 31.61
CA PRO A 217 2.57 -7.16 32.33
C PRO A 217 3.51 -6.50 33.35
N GLU A 218 3.58 -7.03 34.56
CA GLU A 218 4.46 -6.51 35.61
C GLU A 218 5.95 -6.84 35.38
N GLN A 219 6.22 -7.87 34.58
CA GLN A 219 7.56 -8.35 34.25
C GLN A 219 7.71 -8.44 32.72
N PRO A 220 8.92 -8.24 32.17
CA PRO A 220 9.19 -8.50 30.77
C PRO A 220 8.79 -9.91 30.36
N LEU A 221 8.16 -10.05 29.20
CA LEU A 221 7.79 -11.34 28.64
C LEU A 221 8.98 -11.93 27.87
N ASP A 222 9.22 -13.23 28.04
CA ASP A 222 10.26 -13.98 27.30
C ASP A 222 9.58 -15.10 26.49
N CYS A 223 9.20 -14.78 25.27
CA CYS A 223 8.52 -15.70 24.38
C CYS A 223 8.64 -15.21 22.91
N PRO A 224 8.41 -16.09 21.92
CA PRO A 224 8.31 -15.69 20.53
C PRO A 224 7.18 -14.66 20.32
N VAL A 225 7.41 -13.74 19.37
CA VAL A 225 6.43 -12.75 18.92
C VAL A 225 5.84 -13.20 17.59
N VAL A 226 4.53 -13.13 17.47
CA VAL A 226 3.79 -13.43 16.23
C VAL A 226 3.31 -12.11 15.63
N LEU A 227 3.80 -11.79 14.44
CA LEU A 227 3.35 -10.66 13.65
C LEU A 227 2.28 -11.09 12.67
N ASN A 228 1.34 -10.19 12.37
CA ASN A 228 0.26 -10.41 11.42
C ASN A 228 0.58 -9.83 10.02
N ARG A 229 -0.32 -10.06 9.07
CA ARG A 229 -0.21 -9.62 7.66
C ARG A 229 0.13 -8.14 7.49
N GLN A 230 -0.33 -7.25 8.38
CA GLN A 230 -0.06 -5.82 8.31
C GLN A 230 1.42 -5.54 8.55
N GLU A 231 1.98 -6.07 9.62
CA GLU A 231 3.38 -5.91 10.00
C GLU A 231 4.31 -6.61 8.98
N LEU A 232 3.86 -7.74 8.42
CA LEU A 232 4.61 -8.44 7.36
C LEU A 232 4.64 -7.64 6.05
N ALA A 233 3.55 -6.95 5.71
CA ALA A 233 3.52 -6.03 4.57
C ALA A 233 4.54 -4.89 4.75
N GLU A 234 4.72 -4.37 5.96
CA GLU A 234 5.72 -3.34 6.30
C GLU A 234 7.15 -3.90 6.23
N LEU A 235 7.40 -5.08 6.80
CA LEU A 235 8.71 -5.74 6.78
C LEU A 235 9.17 -6.03 5.36
N PHE A 236 8.37 -6.75 4.58
CA PHE A 236 8.73 -7.11 3.20
C PHE A 236 8.71 -5.90 2.27
N GLY A 237 7.83 -4.93 2.52
CA GLY A 237 7.78 -3.65 1.82
C GLY A 237 9.06 -2.85 1.98
N SER A 238 9.66 -2.84 3.18
CA SER A 238 10.95 -2.18 3.44
C SER A 238 12.10 -2.83 2.67
N ILE A 239 12.11 -4.16 2.58
CA ILE A 239 13.10 -4.90 1.78
C ILE A 239 12.91 -4.60 0.28
N ALA A 240 11.66 -4.60 -0.20
CA ALA A 240 11.38 -4.29 -1.60
C ALA A 240 11.76 -2.85 -1.94
N GLN A 241 11.51 -1.89 -1.05
CA GLN A 241 11.88 -0.48 -1.25
C GLN A 241 13.39 -0.29 -1.34
N ASP A 242 14.16 -1.04 -0.57
CA ASP A 242 15.64 -1.04 -0.64
C ASP A 242 16.13 -1.50 -2.01
N LEU A 243 15.46 -2.46 -2.64
CA LEU A 243 15.76 -2.99 -3.96
C LEU A 243 15.13 -2.19 -5.11
N ASN A 244 14.51 -1.03 -4.85
CA ASN A 244 13.94 -0.16 -5.86
C ASN A 244 15.05 0.60 -6.61
N TYR A 245 14.92 0.79 -7.92
CA TYR A 245 15.88 1.51 -8.75
C TYR A 245 16.24 2.91 -8.20
N ALA A 246 15.29 3.62 -7.63
CA ALA A 246 15.56 4.93 -7.04
C ALA A 246 16.51 4.84 -5.85
N SER A 247 16.33 3.85 -4.96
CA SER A 247 17.21 3.58 -3.83
C SER A 247 18.61 3.17 -4.30
N VAL A 248 18.68 2.30 -5.32
CA VAL A 248 19.94 1.83 -5.92
C VAL A 248 20.68 2.98 -6.58
N TYR A 249 20.00 3.82 -7.37
CA TYR A 249 20.58 4.98 -8.04
C TYR A 249 21.11 6.02 -7.05
N ALA A 250 20.37 6.26 -5.98
CA ALA A 250 20.80 7.18 -4.92
C ALA A 250 21.90 6.59 -4.01
N HIS A 251 22.38 5.37 -4.26
CA HIS A 251 23.31 4.62 -3.39
C HIS A 251 22.81 4.48 -1.95
N ALA A 252 21.50 4.47 -1.80
CA ALA A 252 20.79 4.38 -0.53
C ALA A 252 20.28 2.96 -0.24
N ASN A 253 20.68 1.96 -1.01
CA ASN A 253 20.30 0.57 -0.78
C ASN A 253 21.38 -0.20 -0.03
N LEU A 254 20.93 -1.06 0.88
CA LEU A 254 21.80 -1.98 1.63
C LEU A 254 21.97 -3.32 0.91
N PHE A 255 20.87 -3.90 0.44
CA PHE A 255 20.89 -5.18 -0.26
C PHE A 255 21.31 -5.01 -1.71
N ARG A 256 22.17 -5.92 -2.19
CA ARG A 256 22.71 -5.87 -3.54
C ARG A 256 22.34 -7.13 -4.30
N LYS A 257 22.01 -6.97 -5.59
CA LYS A 257 21.76 -8.06 -6.52
C LYS A 257 22.88 -9.10 -6.47
N GLY A 258 22.52 -10.37 -6.31
CA GLY A 258 23.44 -11.50 -6.16
C GLY A 258 23.95 -11.72 -4.73
N GLN A 259 23.50 -10.95 -3.74
CA GLN A 259 23.90 -11.11 -2.35
C GLN A 259 22.74 -11.59 -1.45
N PRO A 260 23.04 -12.35 -0.37
CA PRO A 260 22.03 -12.82 0.54
C PRO A 260 21.48 -11.69 1.42
N ILE A 261 20.17 -11.64 1.57
CA ILE A 261 19.48 -10.88 2.62
C ILE A 261 19.41 -11.69 3.93
N GLN A 262 19.42 -13.03 3.81
CA GLN A 262 19.53 -13.99 4.91
C GLN A 262 20.92 -14.63 4.83
N LYS A 263 21.83 -14.27 5.73
CA LYS A 263 23.24 -14.72 5.65
C LYS A 263 23.48 -16.13 6.21
N ALA A 264 22.69 -16.53 7.20
CA ALA A 264 22.78 -17.84 7.87
C ALA A 264 21.39 -18.29 8.30
N PRO A 265 20.47 -18.56 7.34
CA PRO A 265 19.10 -18.86 7.66
C PRO A 265 18.96 -20.20 8.42
N THR A 266 18.18 -20.15 9.49
CA THR A 266 17.70 -21.32 10.23
C THR A 266 16.18 -21.36 10.25
N GLY A 267 15.53 -20.29 9.81
CA GLY A 267 14.10 -20.17 9.57
C GLY A 267 13.69 -20.52 8.15
N ASP A 268 12.54 -20.04 7.74
CA ASP A 268 12.04 -20.22 6.37
C ASP A 268 12.79 -19.33 5.39
N PRO A 269 13.05 -19.77 4.15
CA PRO A 269 13.63 -18.92 3.12
C PRO A 269 12.64 -17.81 2.73
N ILE A 270 13.14 -16.60 2.56
CA ILE A 270 12.33 -15.46 2.13
C ILE A 270 12.32 -15.39 0.62
N GLY A 271 11.10 -15.36 0.05
CA GLY A 271 10.86 -15.08 -1.35
C GLY A 271 9.96 -13.88 -1.51
N ILE A 272 10.33 -12.92 -2.38
CA ILE A 272 9.57 -11.69 -2.63
C ILE A 272 9.46 -11.45 -4.13
N THR A 273 8.23 -11.23 -4.59
CA THR A 273 7.90 -10.84 -5.96
C THR A 273 7.15 -9.51 -5.94
N MET A 274 7.61 -8.53 -6.71
CA MET A 274 6.80 -7.36 -7.01
C MET A 274 5.93 -7.62 -8.24
N THR A 275 4.70 -7.16 -8.21
CA THR A 275 3.73 -7.38 -9.29
C THR A 275 2.80 -6.20 -9.50
N GLY A 276 2.24 -6.08 -10.71
CA GLY A 276 1.22 -5.08 -11.02
C GLY A 276 -0.13 -5.39 -10.39
N GLN A 277 -0.44 -6.67 -10.15
CA GLN A 277 -1.78 -7.09 -9.73
C GLN A 277 -1.74 -8.24 -8.73
N ILE A 278 -2.63 -8.15 -7.75
CA ILE A 278 -3.00 -9.22 -6.81
C ILE A 278 -4.53 -9.24 -6.75
N PRO A 279 -5.19 -10.40 -6.90
CA PRO A 279 -6.63 -10.52 -6.75
C PRO A 279 -7.11 -9.94 -5.40
N GLY A 280 -8.14 -9.11 -5.42
CA GLY A 280 -8.69 -8.45 -4.22
C GLY A 280 -7.88 -7.26 -3.68
N SER A 281 -6.72 -6.95 -4.26
CA SER A 281 -5.90 -5.83 -3.83
C SER A 281 -6.41 -4.49 -4.39
N VAL A 282 -6.57 -3.51 -3.51
CA VAL A 282 -6.92 -2.12 -3.88
C VAL A 282 -5.79 -1.37 -4.59
N ARG A 283 -4.58 -1.95 -4.63
CA ARG A 283 -3.41 -1.34 -5.29
C ARG A 283 -3.14 -1.90 -6.68
N SER A 284 -3.85 -2.93 -7.10
CA SER A 284 -3.67 -3.53 -8.43
C SER A 284 -3.79 -2.48 -9.54
N ALA A 285 -2.86 -2.54 -10.50
CA ALA A 285 -2.81 -1.66 -11.66
C ALA A 285 -2.27 -2.39 -12.90
N ARG A 286 -2.65 -1.96 -14.08
CA ARG A 286 -2.21 -2.52 -15.38
C ARG A 286 -1.00 -1.80 -15.94
N PHE A 287 -0.86 -0.52 -15.60
CA PHE A 287 0.29 0.31 -15.96
C PHE A 287 0.53 1.36 -14.87
N ASP A 288 1.73 1.92 -14.84
CA ASP A 288 2.12 2.96 -13.88
C ASP A 288 1.90 4.39 -14.42
N SER A 289 2.32 5.40 -13.65
CA SER A 289 2.20 6.81 -14.01
C SER A 289 3.04 7.24 -15.23
N ASP A 290 3.95 6.39 -15.70
CA ASP A 290 4.69 6.59 -16.95
C ASP A 290 4.03 5.86 -18.14
N GLY A 291 3.01 5.03 -17.85
CA GLY A 291 2.30 4.21 -18.84
C GLY A 291 3.01 2.88 -19.16
N LEU A 292 4.04 2.51 -18.39
CA LEU A 292 4.65 1.18 -18.50
C LEU A 292 3.66 0.10 -18.07
N SER A 293 3.50 -0.92 -18.91
CA SER A 293 2.71 -2.10 -18.54
C SER A 293 3.36 -2.83 -17.38
N LEU A 294 2.58 -3.12 -16.34
CA LEU A 294 3.05 -3.77 -15.12
C LEU A 294 2.91 -5.28 -15.24
N GLY A 295 4.02 -5.98 -15.12
CA GLY A 295 4.12 -7.43 -15.01
C GLY A 295 4.47 -7.86 -13.58
N SER A 296 5.33 -8.87 -13.47
CA SER A 296 5.87 -9.34 -12.19
C SER A 296 7.37 -9.51 -12.30
N ILE A 297 8.09 -9.29 -11.20
CA ILE A 297 9.52 -9.52 -11.09
C ILE A 297 9.86 -10.13 -9.73
N ARG A 298 10.61 -11.22 -9.73
CA ARG A 298 11.17 -11.82 -8.52
C ARG A 298 12.31 -10.94 -8.01
N LEU A 299 12.18 -10.40 -6.79
CA LEU A 299 13.22 -9.58 -6.16
C LEU A 299 14.14 -10.39 -5.27
N VAL A 300 13.54 -11.27 -4.49
CA VAL A 300 14.26 -12.13 -3.54
C VAL A 300 13.85 -13.56 -3.81
N GLU A 301 14.83 -14.45 -3.92
CA GLU A 301 14.65 -15.88 -4.12
C GLU A 301 15.52 -16.63 -3.12
N ASP A 302 14.92 -17.53 -2.34
CA ASP A 302 15.62 -18.31 -1.32
C ASP A 302 16.55 -17.47 -0.42
N GLY A 303 16.07 -16.30 0.02
CA GLY A 303 16.83 -15.39 0.88
C GLY A 303 17.94 -14.61 0.17
N GLN A 304 18.00 -14.62 -1.17
CA GLN A 304 18.98 -13.87 -1.96
C GLN A 304 18.30 -12.78 -2.78
N ALA A 305 18.85 -11.57 -2.81
CA ALA A 305 18.41 -10.51 -3.72
C ALA A 305 18.83 -10.86 -5.15
N VAL A 306 17.87 -11.08 -6.06
CA VAL A 306 18.14 -11.52 -7.44
C VAL A 306 17.90 -10.47 -8.49
N ASN A 307 17.03 -9.48 -8.21
CA ASN A 307 16.75 -8.37 -9.12
C ASN A 307 16.52 -7.05 -8.36
N TYR A 308 16.59 -5.97 -9.12
CA TYR A 308 16.06 -4.66 -8.77
C TYR A 308 14.81 -4.39 -9.61
N TYR A 309 14.00 -3.40 -9.23
CA TYR A 309 12.79 -3.00 -9.95
C TYR A 309 12.55 -1.49 -9.85
N GLY A 310 11.72 -0.93 -10.71
CA GLY A 310 11.31 0.45 -10.55
C GLY A 310 10.92 1.15 -11.86
N SER A 311 10.81 2.47 -11.76
CA SER A 311 10.30 3.35 -12.79
C SER A 311 11.15 3.36 -14.07
N ASN A 312 10.54 3.86 -15.15
CA ASN A 312 11.18 4.06 -16.44
C ASN A 312 12.51 4.83 -16.34
N ARG A 313 12.48 5.95 -15.65
CA ARG A 313 13.61 6.86 -15.50
C ARG A 313 14.81 6.21 -14.84
N TYR A 314 14.65 5.68 -13.64
CA TYR A 314 15.74 5.11 -12.88
C TYR A 314 16.24 3.78 -13.44
N GLY A 315 15.36 3.00 -14.08
CA GLY A 315 15.79 1.80 -14.81
C GLY A 315 16.80 2.16 -15.90
N GLN A 316 16.49 3.17 -16.72
CA GLN A 316 17.40 3.62 -17.77
C GLN A 316 18.70 4.21 -17.21
N TYR A 317 18.65 4.97 -16.11
CA TYR A 317 19.86 5.51 -15.45
C TYR A 317 20.81 4.43 -14.96
N LEU A 318 20.28 3.28 -14.55
CA LEU A 318 21.06 2.14 -14.11
C LEU A 318 21.45 1.17 -15.25
N GLY A 319 20.97 1.41 -16.48
CA GLY A 319 21.13 0.48 -17.61
C GLY A 319 20.33 -0.82 -17.45
N GLU A 320 19.31 -0.82 -16.58
CA GLU A 320 18.40 -1.95 -16.33
C GLU A 320 17.11 -1.79 -17.17
N THR A 321 16.45 -2.89 -17.46
CA THR A 321 15.14 -2.85 -18.12
C THR A 321 14.06 -2.32 -17.17
N PRO A 322 13.38 -1.19 -17.47
CA PRO A 322 12.34 -0.68 -16.62
C PRO A 322 11.19 -1.69 -16.42
N THR A 323 10.82 -1.93 -15.18
CA THR A 323 9.71 -2.85 -14.81
C THR A 323 8.39 -2.10 -14.58
N GLY A 324 8.46 -0.78 -14.48
CA GLY A 324 7.40 0.07 -13.95
C GLY A 324 7.39 0.12 -12.41
N SER A 325 6.66 1.07 -11.89
CA SER A 325 6.44 1.24 -10.44
C SER A 325 5.40 0.25 -9.96
N LEU A 326 5.84 -0.99 -9.72
CA LEU A 326 4.98 -2.12 -9.32
C LEU A 326 4.36 -1.86 -7.94
N PRO A 327 3.02 -1.84 -7.81
CA PRO A 327 2.34 -1.41 -6.59
C PRO A 327 2.04 -2.53 -5.59
N CYS A 328 2.21 -3.78 -6.00
CA CYS A 328 1.85 -4.96 -5.20
C CYS A 328 3.07 -5.83 -4.91
N LEU A 329 3.07 -6.46 -3.74
CA LEU A 329 4.11 -7.35 -3.25
C LEU A 329 3.51 -8.71 -2.89
N ALA A 330 4.06 -9.78 -3.46
CA ALA A 330 3.75 -11.15 -3.06
C ALA A 330 4.96 -11.74 -2.34
N ALA A 331 4.75 -12.29 -1.13
CA ALA A 331 5.75 -13.03 -0.37
C ALA A 331 5.40 -14.53 -0.37
N ASP A 332 6.41 -15.38 -0.46
CA ASP A 332 6.21 -16.82 -0.44
C ASP A 332 5.76 -17.27 0.95
N PRO A 333 4.76 -18.17 1.06
CA PRO A 333 4.39 -18.76 2.32
C PRO A 333 5.49 -19.72 2.81
N GLY A 334 5.58 -19.86 4.12
CA GLY A 334 6.43 -20.87 4.76
C GLY A 334 5.68 -22.15 5.06
N THR A 335 6.16 -22.86 6.08
CA THR A 335 5.60 -24.15 6.53
C THR A 335 5.07 -24.12 7.96
N ALA A 336 5.16 -22.96 8.64
CA ALA A 336 4.71 -22.86 10.02
C ALA A 336 3.18 -22.97 10.10
N GLY A 337 2.71 -23.84 10.98
CA GLY A 337 1.31 -23.88 11.40
C GLY A 337 1.01 -22.87 12.52
N THR A 338 -0.16 -22.98 13.12
CA THR A 338 -0.54 -22.18 14.29
C THR A 338 0.51 -22.29 15.37
N PRO A 339 1.00 -21.18 15.95
CA PRO A 339 1.98 -21.20 17.02
C PRO A 339 1.49 -22.02 18.21
N GLN A 340 2.38 -22.76 18.85
CA GLN A 340 2.08 -23.62 19.98
C GLN A 340 2.85 -23.17 21.23
N GLY A 341 2.28 -23.43 22.40
CA GLY A 341 2.91 -23.11 23.68
C GLY A 341 2.73 -21.67 24.11
N THR A 342 3.81 -21.03 24.57
CA THR A 342 3.79 -19.64 25.05
C THR A 342 4.29 -18.71 23.94
N TYR A 343 3.49 -17.70 23.56
CA TYR A 343 3.85 -16.70 22.56
C TYR A 343 3.03 -15.41 22.73
N LEU A 344 3.50 -14.33 22.15
CA LEU A 344 2.83 -13.03 22.11
C LEU A 344 2.33 -12.79 20.69
N GLU A 345 1.02 -12.78 20.48
CA GLU A 345 0.38 -12.47 19.20
C GLU A 345 0.04 -10.97 19.13
N VAL A 346 0.68 -10.27 18.23
CA VAL A 346 0.46 -8.83 18.00
C VAL A 346 -0.85 -8.62 17.25
N ILE A 347 -1.77 -7.84 17.82
CA ILE A 347 -3.07 -7.51 17.21
C ILE A 347 -3.07 -6.09 16.66
N SER A 348 -2.39 -5.17 17.33
CA SER A 348 -2.30 -3.77 16.89
C SER A 348 -1.03 -3.12 17.43
N MET A 349 -0.35 -2.41 16.54
CA MET A 349 0.85 -1.61 16.84
C MET A 349 0.64 -0.13 16.49
N SER A 350 1.50 0.73 17.02
CA SER A 350 1.62 2.13 16.55
C SER A 350 2.27 2.24 15.18
N GLY A 351 2.85 1.16 14.67
CA GLY A 351 3.60 0.98 13.44
C GLY A 351 4.83 0.12 13.71
N LEU A 352 5.17 -0.74 12.76
CA LEU A 352 6.42 -1.50 12.79
C LEU A 352 7.52 -0.63 12.20
N GLN A 353 8.59 -0.39 12.96
CA GLN A 353 9.78 0.28 12.45
C GLN A 353 10.76 -0.78 11.92
N VAL A 354 11.15 -0.66 10.66
CA VAL A 354 12.15 -1.50 10.01
C VAL A 354 13.26 -0.58 9.52
N ASP A 355 14.40 -0.62 10.21
CA ASP A 355 15.58 0.17 9.87
C ASP A 355 16.71 -0.74 9.40
N LEU A 356 16.85 -0.82 8.08
CA LEU A 356 17.85 -1.66 7.43
C LEU A 356 19.28 -1.24 7.77
N TYR A 357 19.54 0.08 7.93
CA TYR A 357 20.87 0.61 8.19
C TYR A 357 21.35 0.36 9.62
N ASN A 358 20.44 0.50 10.59
CA ASN A 358 20.74 0.29 11.99
C ASN A 358 20.49 -1.16 12.44
N ASP A 359 20.17 -2.06 11.50
CA ASP A 359 19.85 -3.47 11.79
C ASP A 359 18.77 -3.60 12.88
N TYR A 360 17.71 -2.78 12.78
CA TYR A 360 16.67 -2.67 13.80
C TYR A 360 15.29 -3.05 13.25
N ILE A 361 14.53 -3.76 14.08
CA ILE A 361 13.08 -3.98 13.91
C ILE A 361 12.41 -3.86 15.26
N GLY A 362 11.28 -3.15 15.34
CA GLY A 362 10.53 -3.01 16.59
C GLY A 362 9.39 -2.02 16.52
N GLY A 363 8.74 -1.81 17.68
CA GLY A 363 7.65 -0.85 17.79
C GLY A 363 6.83 -1.01 19.06
N GLU A 364 5.94 -0.08 19.29
CA GLU A 364 5.02 -0.06 20.43
C GLU A 364 3.77 -0.88 20.11
N ILE A 365 3.40 -1.78 21.01
CA ILE A 365 2.21 -2.63 20.92
C ILE A 365 1.05 -1.95 21.64
N ARG A 366 -0.04 -1.71 20.89
CA ARG A 366 -1.29 -1.19 21.44
C ARG A 366 -2.17 -2.28 22.01
N LEU A 367 -2.14 -3.47 21.39
CA LEU A 367 -2.85 -4.66 21.84
C LEU A 367 -2.11 -5.89 21.34
N ALA A 368 -1.92 -6.86 22.21
CA ALA A 368 -1.49 -8.21 21.87
C ALA A 368 -2.23 -9.24 22.74
N TYR A 369 -2.24 -10.48 22.28
CA TYR A 369 -2.67 -11.63 23.07
C TYR A 369 -1.45 -12.42 23.55
N TYR A 370 -1.32 -12.54 24.87
CA TYR A 370 -0.32 -13.40 25.48
C TYR A 370 -0.91 -14.78 25.70
N HIS A 371 -0.42 -15.74 24.96
CA HIS A 371 -0.83 -17.15 25.03
C HIS A 371 0.11 -17.90 25.99
N GLN A 372 -0.44 -18.51 27.02
CA GLN A 372 0.31 -19.32 28.01
C GLN A 372 -0.55 -20.39 28.61
N GLY A 373 -0.13 -21.65 28.53
CA GLY A 373 -0.81 -22.78 29.18
C GLY A 373 -2.26 -23.00 28.76
N GLY A 374 -2.61 -22.63 27.50
CA GLY A 374 -3.97 -22.69 26.98
C GLY A 374 -4.86 -21.51 27.36
N GLN A 375 -4.33 -20.54 28.10
CA GLN A 375 -5.00 -19.27 28.39
C GLN A 375 -4.55 -18.19 27.43
N VAL A 376 -5.43 -17.22 27.16
CA VAL A 376 -5.18 -16.05 26.34
C VAL A 376 -5.45 -14.81 27.17
N LEU A 377 -4.42 -14.01 27.39
CA LEU A 377 -4.50 -12.77 28.17
C LEU A 377 -4.27 -11.57 27.24
N PRO A 378 -5.23 -10.64 27.11
CA PRO A 378 -5.00 -9.39 26.42
C PRO A 378 -3.97 -8.53 27.19
N VAL A 379 -2.96 -8.04 26.47
CA VAL A 379 -1.89 -7.21 27.05
C VAL A 379 -1.66 -5.94 26.25
N THR A 380 -1.20 -4.90 26.91
CA THR A 380 -0.92 -3.57 26.35
C THR A 380 0.21 -2.87 27.08
N GLY A 381 0.69 -1.73 26.54
CA GLY A 381 1.72 -0.91 27.19
C GLY A 381 3.09 -1.57 27.17
N ILE A 382 3.35 -2.39 26.16
CA ILE A 382 4.62 -3.06 25.92
C ILE A 382 5.18 -2.68 24.56
N SER A 383 6.48 -2.89 24.39
CA SER A 383 7.20 -2.66 23.14
C SER A 383 8.02 -3.87 22.76
N ILE A 384 8.27 -4.06 21.48
CA ILE A 384 9.17 -5.09 20.98
C ILE A 384 10.35 -4.47 20.26
N SER A 385 11.52 -5.12 20.35
CA SER A 385 12.68 -4.76 19.53
C SER A 385 13.58 -5.98 19.25
N GLY A 386 14.31 -5.92 18.14
CA GLY A 386 15.25 -6.97 17.76
C GLY A 386 16.25 -6.50 16.72
N CYS A 387 17.27 -7.32 16.46
CA CYS A 387 18.17 -7.15 15.31
C CYS A 387 17.50 -7.71 14.08
N LEU A 388 17.27 -6.87 13.08
CA LEU A 388 16.57 -7.25 11.84
C LEU A 388 17.25 -8.44 11.13
N SER A 389 18.58 -8.44 11.04
CA SER A 389 19.37 -9.53 10.43
C SER A 389 19.16 -10.87 11.14
N GLN A 390 19.02 -10.88 12.48
CA GLN A 390 18.72 -12.09 13.25
C GLN A 390 17.29 -12.54 13.02
N VAL A 391 16.36 -11.60 13.01
CA VAL A 391 14.94 -11.87 12.71
C VAL A 391 14.79 -12.49 11.33
N LEU A 392 15.38 -11.88 10.28
CA LEU A 392 15.32 -12.43 8.93
C LEU A 392 15.90 -13.83 8.82
N ASN A 393 16.99 -14.14 9.55
CA ASN A 393 17.62 -15.47 9.54
C ASN A 393 16.79 -16.55 10.27
N THR A 394 15.93 -16.17 11.21
CA THR A 394 15.20 -17.11 12.08
C THR A 394 13.68 -17.10 11.88
N ILE A 395 13.17 -16.24 11.03
CA ILE A 395 11.73 -16.06 10.77
C ILE A 395 11.06 -17.37 10.34
N ARG A 396 9.89 -17.66 10.90
CA ARG A 396 9.04 -18.78 10.49
C ARG A 396 7.74 -18.21 9.95
N LEU A 397 7.47 -18.49 8.69
CA LEU A 397 6.34 -17.96 7.94
C LEU A 397 5.19 -18.97 7.94
N SER A 398 3.95 -18.49 8.13
CA SER A 398 2.78 -19.37 8.07
C SER A 398 2.58 -19.96 6.68
N SER A 399 2.00 -21.16 6.63
CA SER A 399 1.49 -21.77 5.40
C SER A 399 0.23 -21.07 4.89
N ASP A 400 -0.57 -20.54 5.81
CA ASP A 400 -1.77 -19.78 5.48
C ASP A 400 -1.38 -18.40 4.96
N THR A 401 -2.11 -17.94 3.94
CA THR A 401 -1.86 -16.66 3.28
C THR A 401 -3.01 -15.67 3.49
N ALA A 402 -2.69 -14.40 3.43
CA ALA A 402 -3.65 -13.31 3.52
C ALA A 402 -3.33 -12.20 2.52
N VAL A 403 -4.34 -11.41 2.19
CA VAL A 403 -4.21 -10.17 1.42
C VAL A 403 -4.40 -8.98 2.36
N TYR A 404 -3.53 -7.99 2.24
CA TYR A 404 -3.64 -6.73 2.96
C TYR A 404 -3.17 -5.58 2.06
N ARG A 405 -4.10 -4.72 1.62
CA ARG A 405 -3.83 -3.62 0.68
C ARG A 405 -3.12 -4.12 -0.61
N GLY A 406 -1.82 -3.89 -0.74
CA GLY A 406 -0.99 -4.35 -1.86
C GLY A 406 -0.10 -5.55 -1.53
N TYR A 407 -0.27 -6.17 -0.39
CA TYR A 407 0.47 -7.35 0.06
C TYR A 407 -0.36 -8.62 -0.11
N GLN A 408 0.27 -9.69 -0.56
CA GLN A 408 -0.22 -11.06 -0.49
C GLN A 408 0.91 -11.95 -0.01
N GLY A 409 0.68 -12.74 1.03
CA GLY A 409 1.73 -13.62 1.56
C GLY A 409 1.30 -14.27 2.86
N PRO A 410 2.27 -14.78 3.65
CA PRO A 410 2.00 -15.38 4.95
C PRO A 410 1.04 -14.52 5.77
N ALA A 411 0.02 -15.16 6.35
CA ALA A 411 -0.92 -14.46 7.24
C ALA A 411 -0.25 -14.03 8.54
N GLN A 412 0.74 -14.82 9.00
CA GLN A 412 1.49 -14.59 10.23
C GLN A 412 2.96 -14.99 10.08
N ALA A 413 3.82 -14.44 10.94
CA ALA A 413 5.19 -14.91 11.10
C ALA A 413 5.57 -14.98 12.57
N ILE A 414 6.36 -16.00 12.94
CA ILE A 414 6.89 -16.22 14.27
C ILE A 414 8.33 -15.69 14.32
N LEU A 415 8.59 -14.76 15.22
CA LEU A 415 9.88 -14.14 15.45
C LEU A 415 10.43 -14.55 16.81
N SER A 416 11.50 -15.36 16.80
CA SER A 416 12.08 -15.90 18.05
C SER A 416 13.13 -14.99 18.68
N GLN A 417 13.62 -13.97 17.97
CA GLN A 417 14.74 -13.10 18.35
C GLN A 417 14.28 -11.68 18.73
N MET A 418 13.08 -11.56 19.27
CA MET A 418 12.55 -10.28 19.75
C MET A 418 12.65 -10.19 21.27
N LYS A 419 12.96 -9.00 21.76
CA LYS A 419 12.84 -8.63 23.16
C LYS A 419 11.50 -7.91 23.37
N ILE A 420 10.85 -8.19 24.50
CA ILE A 420 9.57 -7.60 24.91
C ILE A 420 9.82 -6.82 26.21
N PHE A 421 9.43 -5.54 26.23
CA PHE A 421 9.67 -4.62 27.37
C PHE A 421 8.36 -4.11 27.95
#